data_5620667b3e992714407eb0621af9edbf
#
_entry.id   5620667b3e992714407eb0621af9edbf
#
_cell.length_a   1.000
_cell.length_b   1.000
_cell.length_c   1.000
_cell.angle_alpha   90.00
_cell.angle_beta   90.00
_cell.angle_gamma   90.00
#
_symmetry.space_group_name_H-M   'P 1'
#
loop_
_entity.id
_entity.type
_entity.pdbx_description
1 polymer ?
#
loop_
_entity_poly.entity_id
_entity_poly.type
_entity_poly.pdbx_seq_one_letter_code
_entity_poly.pdbx_strand_id
1 'polypeptide(L)'
;MASQHSPARWLGVAVTAAALAVGCSNSTEPGVPGTGSPHQDSGSPTISANAAKQLCDMIRPEVEKWRAEGPTEARLKFNATVQDWALRNNGVNIAVMRNRSVIDQTTTAACPDVRDAAVQAIRMPDLASGLAGF
;
A
#
# COMPACT_ATOMS: atom_id res chain seq x y z
N MET A 1 13.50 35.00 -35.45
CA MET A 1 13.22 36.28 -34.77
C MET A 1 12.90 35.98 -33.33
N ALA A 2 13.83 36.37 -32.50
CA ALA A 2 13.77 36.85 -31.15
C ALA A 2 13.15 35.89 -30.12
N SER A 3 13.91 35.12 -29.38
CA SER A 3 14.81 35.50 -28.25
C SER A 3 14.16 36.42 -27.23
N GLN A 4 13.81 35.88 -26.11
CA GLN A 4 14.01 36.63 -24.87
C GLN A 4 14.33 35.68 -23.67
N HIS A 5 15.56 35.78 -23.31
CA HIS A 5 16.12 35.35 -22.03
C HIS A 5 15.63 36.31 -20.93
N SER A 6 15.34 35.77 -19.77
CA SER A 6 15.36 36.58 -18.55
C SER A 6 16.09 35.84 -17.46
N PRO A 7 17.06 36.49 -16.84
CA PRO A 7 17.97 35.87 -15.90
C PRO A 7 17.51 36.01 -14.45
N ALA A 8 17.90 35.00 -13.71
CA ALA A 8 18.35 34.97 -12.31
C ALA A 8 18.07 36.20 -11.42
N ARG A 9 17.56 35.95 -10.24
CA ARG A 9 18.04 36.64 -9.03
C ARG A 9 18.13 35.67 -7.86
N TRP A 10 19.35 35.45 -7.52
CA TRP A 10 19.87 34.92 -6.26
C TRP A 10 19.63 35.92 -5.13
N LEU A 11 19.25 35.46 -4.00
CA LEU A 11 19.52 35.95 -2.65
C LEU A 11 18.95 34.84 -1.74
N GLY A 12 19.65 34.11 -0.94
CA GLY A 12 20.80 34.40 -0.12
C GLY A 12 20.35 34.47 1.33
N VAL A 13 20.93 33.57 2.18
CA VAL A 13 21.07 33.69 3.65
C VAL A 13 19.81 33.37 4.46
N ALA A 14 19.79 32.50 5.45
CA ALA A 14 20.69 32.42 6.61
C ALA A 14 20.59 31.04 7.28
N VAL A 15 21.72 30.62 7.74
CA VAL A 15 21.99 29.56 8.72
C VAL A 15 21.51 30.04 10.08
N THR A 16 20.77 29.21 10.80
CA THR A 16 20.72 29.25 12.25
C THR A 16 20.75 27.83 12.80
N ALA A 17 21.90 27.50 13.30
CA ALA A 17 22.11 26.36 14.19
C ALA A 17 21.57 26.74 15.57
N ALA A 18 20.79 25.86 16.15
CA ALA A 18 20.55 25.85 17.60
C ALA A 18 20.61 24.42 18.09
N ALA A 19 21.53 24.21 18.96
CA ALA A 19 21.91 22.98 19.62
C ALA A 19 21.02 22.70 20.84
N LEU A 20 21.07 21.40 21.26
CA LEU A 20 20.95 20.89 22.63
C LEU A 20 19.54 20.74 23.22
N ALA A 21 19.16 19.47 23.40
CA ALA A 21 18.92 18.97 24.75
C ALA A 21 18.95 17.43 24.76
N VAL A 22 20.01 16.93 25.34
CA VAL A 22 20.10 15.58 25.90
C VAL A 22 19.12 15.50 27.06
N GLY A 23 18.13 14.64 26.93
CA GLY A 23 17.21 14.29 27.97
C GLY A 23 17.19 12.79 28.16
N CYS A 24 18.22 12.27 28.81
CA CYS A 24 18.14 10.96 29.45
C CYS A 24 17.26 11.10 30.70
N SER A 25 16.06 10.61 30.63
CA SER A 25 15.27 10.32 31.82
C SER A 25 15.14 8.82 31.96
N ASN A 26 16.05 8.29 32.74
CA ASN A 26 15.99 6.96 33.29
C ASN A 26 15.00 7.05 34.47
N SER A 27 13.78 6.65 34.30
CA SER A 27 12.84 6.43 35.39
C SER A 27 12.61 4.95 35.55
N THR A 28 13.38 4.41 36.46
CA THR A 28 13.13 3.13 37.08
C THR A 28 11.91 3.25 37.96
N GLU A 29 10.83 2.61 37.60
CA GLU A 29 9.68 2.41 38.47
C GLU A 29 9.36 0.92 38.56
N PRO A 30 9.23 0.37 39.79
CA PRO A 30 9.09 -1.07 39.99
C PRO A 30 7.64 -1.50 39.90
N GLY A 31 7.40 -2.55 39.12
CA GLY A 31 6.41 -3.57 39.40
C GLY A 31 4.95 -3.23 39.33
N VAL A 32 4.33 -3.55 38.19
CA VAL A 32 2.95 -4.04 38.19
C VAL A 32 2.93 -5.28 37.30
N PRO A 33 2.58 -6.48 37.80
CA PRO A 33 2.33 -7.64 36.98
C PRO A 33 0.92 -7.53 36.46
N GLY A 34 0.78 -7.41 35.19
CA GLY A 34 -0.57 -7.39 34.67
C GLY A 34 -0.66 -7.17 33.19
N THR A 35 -1.17 -8.16 32.56
CA THR A 35 -1.90 -8.14 31.33
C THR A 35 -1.01 -8.20 30.09
N GLY A 36 -1.05 -9.40 29.49
CA GLY A 36 -0.39 -9.74 28.27
C GLY A 36 -0.53 -8.67 27.22
N SER A 37 0.61 -8.20 26.76
CA SER A 37 0.70 -7.52 25.48
C SER A 37 0.10 -8.44 24.44
N PRO A 38 -0.80 -7.97 23.57
CA PRO A 38 -1.14 -8.72 22.40
C PRO A 38 0.17 -8.98 21.67
N HIS A 39 0.49 -10.22 21.46
CA HIS A 39 1.54 -10.60 20.53
C HIS A 39 1.25 -9.84 19.25
N GLN A 40 2.06 -8.84 18.96
CA GLN A 40 2.15 -8.28 17.63
C GLN A 40 2.72 -9.41 16.78
N ASP A 41 1.84 -10.10 16.08
CA ASP A 41 2.21 -10.98 15.01
C ASP A 41 3.06 -10.18 14.03
N SER A 42 4.36 -10.40 14.11
CA SER A 42 5.39 -9.75 13.29
C SER A 42 5.37 -10.32 11.87
N GLY A 43 4.22 -10.36 11.20
CA GLY A 43 4.16 -11.09 9.95
C GLY A 43 3.36 -10.48 8.82
N SER A 44 2.22 -9.92 9.07
CA SER A 44 1.40 -9.36 7.99
C SER A 44 1.04 -7.92 8.32
N PRO A 45 1.31 -6.99 7.39
CA PRO A 45 0.87 -5.63 7.58
C PRO A 45 -0.64 -5.58 7.64
N THR A 46 -1.17 -4.94 8.66
CA THR A 46 -2.60 -4.81 8.87
C THR A 46 -3.17 -3.83 7.84
N ILE A 47 -3.96 -4.35 6.91
CA ILE A 47 -4.73 -3.53 5.99
C ILE A 47 -5.98 -3.03 6.72
N SER A 48 -6.19 -1.71 6.75
CA SER A 48 -7.37 -1.15 7.38
C SER A 48 -8.65 -1.56 6.65
N ALA A 49 -9.78 -1.60 7.38
CA ALA A 49 -11.07 -1.93 6.77
C ALA A 49 -11.45 -0.97 5.63
N ASN A 50 -11.09 0.30 5.75
CA ASN A 50 -11.32 1.28 4.68
C ASN A 50 -10.47 0.99 3.44
N ALA A 51 -9.19 0.65 3.62
CA ALA A 51 -8.32 0.28 2.52
C ALA A 51 -8.78 -1.02 1.84
N ALA A 52 -9.21 -2.00 2.63
CA ALA A 52 -9.79 -3.24 2.11
C ALA A 52 -11.05 -2.99 1.26
N LYS A 53 -11.97 -2.19 1.77
CA LYS A 53 -13.17 -1.79 1.04
C LYS A 53 -12.84 -1.05 -0.25
N GLN A 54 -11.89 -0.14 -0.20
CA GLN A 54 -11.45 0.62 -1.38
C GLN A 54 -10.89 -0.31 -2.47
N LEU A 55 -10.08 -1.31 -2.12
CA LEU A 55 -9.59 -2.29 -3.08
C LEU A 55 -10.74 -3.04 -3.75
N CYS A 56 -11.71 -3.50 -2.96
CA CYS A 56 -12.91 -4.17 -3.48
C CYS A 56 -13.70 -3.28 -4.45
N ASP A 57 -13.89 -2.01 -4.08
CA ASP A 57 -14.64 -1.04 -4.88
C ASP A 57 -13.90 -0.68 -6.19
N MET A 58 -12.56 -0.73 -6.20
CA MET A 58 -11.75 -0.51 -7.40
C MET A 58 -11.77 -1.71 -8.35
N ILE A 59 -11.74 -2.92 -7.82
CA ILE A 59 -11.72 -4.16 -8.64
C ILE A 59 -13.11 -4.46 -9.23
N ARG A 60 -14.17 -4.32 -8.44
CA ARG A 60 -15.54 -4.71 -8.79
C ARG A 60 -16.00 -4.22 -10.19
N PRO A 61 -15.90 -2.93 -10.56
CA PRO A 61 -16.38 -2.43 -11.84
C PRO A 61 -15.50 -2.88 -13.03
N GLU A 62 -14.30 -3.35 -12.78
CA GLU A 62 -13.34 -3.69 -13.82
C GLU A 62 -13.38 -5.15 -14.25
N VAL A 63 -13.86 -6.05 -13.39
CA VAL A 63 -13.81 -7.51 -13.62
C VAL A 63 -14.45 -7.95 -14.95
N GLU A 64 -15.60 -7.39 -15.29
CA GLU A 64 -16.29 -7.76 -16.54
C GLU A 64 -15.51 -7.31 -17.78
N LYS A 65 -14.87 -6.15 -17.72
CA LYS A 65 -13.98 -5.66 -18.77
C LYS A 65 -12.76 -6.56 -18.90
N TRP A 66 -12.16 -6.95 -17.78
CA TRP A 66 -11.00 -7.85 -17.76
C TRP A 66 -11.33 -9.22 -18.40
N ARG A 67 -12.52 -9.76 -18.14
CA ARG A 67 -12.97 -10.99 -18.78
C ARG A 67 -13.09 -10.87 -20.30
N ALA A 68 -13.63 -9.75 -20.78
CA ALA A 68 -13.81 -9.49 -22.20
C ALA A 68 -12.48 -9.26 -22.95
N GLU A 69 -11.49 -8.65 -22.29
CA GLU A 69 -10.19 -8.31 -22.88
C GLU A 69 -9.20 -9.48 -22.89
N GLY A 70 -9.42 -10.48 -22.06
CA GLY A 70 -8.60 -11.67 -21.95
C GLY A 70 -7.51 -11.59 -20.87
N PRO A 71 -6.88 -12.72 -20.51
CA PRO A 71 -6.12 -12.85 -19.27
C PRO A 71 -4.82 -12.03 -19.24
N THR A 72 -4.20 -11.76 -20.36
CA THR A 72 -2.97 -10.96 -20.41
C THR A 72 -3.26 -9.51 -20.07
N GLU A 73 -4.27 -8.94 -20.70
CA GLU A 73 -4.70 -7.57 -20.45
C GLU A 73 -5.30 -7.42 -19.04
N ALA A 74 -6.09 -8.41 -18.62
CA ALA A 74 -6.65 -8.47 -17.28
C ALA A 74 -5.57 -8.42 -16.20
N ARG A 75 -4.47 -9.15 -16.34
CA ARG A 75 -3.34 -9.11 -15.39
C ARG A 75 -2.66 -7.76 -15.36
N LEU A 76 -2.44 -7.15 -16.52
CA LEU A 76 -1.84 -5.82 -16.60
C LEU A 76 -2.70 -4.79 -15.85
N LYS A 77 -4.00 -4.78 -16.11
CA LYS A 77 -4.95 -3.86 -15.46
C LYS A 77 -5.14 -4.15 -13.98
N PHE A 78 -5.17 -5.42 -13.59
CA PHE A 78 -5.19 -5.82 -12.19
C PHE A 78 -3.96 -5.26 -11.45
N ASN A 79 -2.76 -5.42 -12.00
CA ASN A 79 -1.54 -4.85 -11.40
C ASN A 79 -1.62 -3.33 -11.28
N ALA A 80 -2.07 -2.63 -12.31
CA ALA A 80 -2.25 -1.18 -12.26
C ALA A 80 -3.25 -0.76 -11.17
N THR A 81 -4.35 -1.50 -11.01
CA THR A 81 -5.36 -1.25 -9.97
C THR A 81 -4.77 -1.44 -8.57
N VAL A 82 -4.02 -2.51 -8.33
CA VAL A 82 -3.38 -2.77 -7.03
C VAL A 82 -2.31 -1.73 -6.72
N GLN A 83 -1.52 -1.32 -7.71
CA GLN A 83 -0.51 -0.25 -7.53
C GLN A 83 -1.17 1.08 -7.19
N ASP A 84 -2.20 1.50 -7.91
CA ASP A 84 -2.95 2.73 -7.63
C ASP A 84 -3.57 2.69 -6.22
N TRP A 85 -4.19 1.57 -5.84
CA TRP A 85 -4.71 1.37 -4.50
C TRP A 85 -3.61 1.48 -3.42
N ALA A 86 -2.47 0.83 -3.64
CA ALA A 86 -1.35 0.84 -2.70
C ALA A 86 -0.76 2.24 -2.51
N LEU A 87 -0.68 3.03 -3.59
CA LEU A 87 -0.23 4.43 -3.52
C LEU A 87 -1.20 5.32 -2.73
N ARG A 88 -2.50 5.08 -2.83
CA ARG A 88 -3.52 5.84 -2.08
C ARG A 88 -3.54 5.51 -0.59
N ASN A 89 -3.00 4.36 -0.21
CA ASN A 89 -3.06 3.84 1.16
C ASN A 89 -1.66 3.77 1.82
N ASN A 90 -0.93 4.83 1.83
CA ASN A 90 0.34 5.09 2.49
C ASN A 90 1.08 3.87 3.09
N GLY A 91 2.07 3.33 2.35
CA GLY A 91 2.90 2.23 2.84
C GLY A 91 2.35 0.82 2.60
N VAL A 92 1.13 0.68 2.10
CA VAL A 92 0.57 -0.63 1.74
C VAL A 92 1.37 -1.29 0.60
N ASN A 93 1.99 -0.52 -0.27
CA ASN A 93 2.92 -1.03 -1.28
C ASN A 93 4.06 -1.85 -0.67
N ILE A 94 4.65 -1.39 0.43
CA ILE A 94 5.71 -2.14 1.16
C ILE A 94 5.15 -3.45 1.72
N ALA A 95 3.91 -3.40 2.20
CA ALA A 95 3.19 -4.55 2.69
C ALA A 95 3.03 -5.62 1.62
N VAL A 96 2.54 -5.23 0.45
CA VAL A 96 2.36 -6.11 -0.71
C VAL A 96 3.70 -6.64 -1.23
N MET A 97 4.74 -5.80 -1.29
CA MET A 97 6.09 -6.22 -1.66
C MET A 97 6.65 -7.31 -0.75
N ARG A 98 6.41 -7.22 0.55
CA ARG A 98 6.88 -8.18 1.53
C ARG A 98 6.06 -9.45 1.56
N ASN A 99 4.76 -9.34 1.33
CA ASN A 99 3.83 -10.45 1.35
C ASN A 99 2.68 -10.23 0.38
N ARG A 100 2.80 -10.75 -0.84
CA ARG A 100 1.77 -10.61 -1.88
C ARG A 100 0.44 -11.26 -1.48
N SER A 101 0.46 -12.28 -0.64
CA SER A 101 -0.76 -12.96 -0.17
C SER A 101 -1.69 -12.05 0.63
N VAL A 102 -1.21 -10.90 1.08
CA VAL A 102 -2.06 -9.90 1.76
C VAL A 102 -3.23 -9.45 0.88
N ILE A 103 -3.06 -9.44 -0.44
CA ILE A 103 -4.14 -9.08 -1.38
C ILE A 103 -5.25 -10.13 -1.36
N ASP A 104 -4.91 -11.41 -1.40
CA ASP A 104 -5.90 -12.49 -1.27
C ASP A 104 -6.57 -12.49 0.09
N GLN A 105 -5.82 -12.36 1.18
CA GLN A 105 -6.37 -12.29 2.53
C GLN A 105 -7.35 -11.12 2.69
N THR A 106 -6.96 -9.96 2.22
CA THR A 106 -7.78 -8.74 2.27
C THR A 106 -9.07 -8.89 1.49
N THR A 107 -9.00 -9.36 0.25
CA THR A 107 -10.17 -9.50 -0.61
C THR A 107 -11.04 -10.68 -0.21
N THR A 108 -10.48 -11.77 0.27
CA THR A 108 -11.25 -12.90 0.82
C THR A 108 -12.09 -12.46 2.03
N ALA A 109 -11.52 -11.64 2.90
CA ALA A 109 -12.22 -11.15 4.07
C ALA A 109 -13.28 -10.08 3.76
N ALA A 110 -12.99 -9.18 2.81
CA ALA A 110 -13.82 -8.01 2.54
C ALA A 110 -14.82 -8.20 1.39
N CYS A 111 -14.48 -8.97 0.36
CA CYS A 111 -15.28 -9.14 -0.85
C CYS A 111 -14.94 -10.43 -1.60
N PRO A 112 -15.25 -11.61 -1.05
CA PRO A 112 -14.88 -12.89 -1.65
C PRO A 112 -15.44 -13.09 -3.06
N ASP A 113 -16.63 -12.58 -3.34
CA ASP A 113 -17.26 -12.58 -4.65
C ASP A 113 -16.43 -11.84 -5.71
N VAL A 114 -15.92 -10.67 -5.37
CA VAL A 114 -15.06 -9.85 -6.24
C VAL A 114 -13.70 -10.52 -6.44
N ARG A 115 -13.14 -11.08 -5.37
CA ARG A 115 -11.88 -11.82 -5.42
C ARG A 115 -11.97 -12.99 -6.39
N ASP A 116 -12.98 -13.82 -6.26
CA ASP A 116 -13.15 -15.01 -7.11
C ASP A 116 -13.39 -14.63 -8.57
N ALA A 117 -14.16 -13.59 -8.82
CA ALA A 117 -14.38 -13.06 -10.15
C ALA A 117 -13.08 -12.51 -10.78
N ALA A 118 -12.25 -11.82 -10.00
CA ALA A 118 -10.96 -11.31 -10.46
C ALA A 118 -9.96 -12.43 -10.76
N VAL A 119 -9.85 -13.44 -9.89
CA VAL A 119 -9.02 -14.65 -10.09
C VAL A 119 -9.36 -15.33 -11.41
N GLN A 120 -10.66 -15.50 -11.69
CA GLN A 120 -11.13 -16.07 -12.96
C GLN A 120 -10.76 -15.20 -14.17
N ALA A 121 -10.89 -13.87 -14.05
CA ALA A 121 -10.57 -12.94 -15.13
C ALA A 121 -9.09 -12.96 -15.50
N ILE A 122 -8.21 -12.93 -14.49
CA ILE A 122 -6.74 -12.96 -14.68
C ILE A 122 -6.22 -14.38 -15.00
N ARG A 123 -7.03 -15.43 -14.82
CA ARG A 123 -6.67 -16.83 -14.99
C ARG A 123 -5.40 -17.23 -14.24
N MET A 124 -5.37 -16.91 -12.97
CA MET A 124 -4.31 -17.30 -12.04
C MET A 124 -4.91 -18.09 -10.88
N PRO A 125 -4.11 -18.89 -10.14
CA PRO A 125 -4.61 -19.64 -9.00
C PRO A 125 -5.08 -18.76 -7.84
N ASP A 126 -4.50 -17.58 -7.71
CA ASP A 126 -4.81 -16.57 -6.71
C ASP A 126 -4.41 -15.17 -7.20
N LEU A 127 -4.80 -14.13 -6.47
CA LEU A 127 -4.46 -12.76 -6.83
C LEU A 127 -2.97 -12.46 -6.65
N ALA A 128 -2.34 -13.03 -5.63
CA ALA A 128 -0.91 -12.85 -5.36
C ALA A 128 -0.04 -13.33 -6.53
N SER A 129 -0.41 -14.45 -7.16
CA SER A 129 0.27 -14.99 -8.34
C SER A 129 0.09 -14.11 -9.59
N GLY A 130 -0.96 -13.30 -9.62
CA GLY A 130 -1.20 -12.35 -10.70
C GLY A 130 -0.39 -11.06 -10.59
N LEU A 131 0.23 -10.79 -9.43
CA LEU A 131 0.99 -9.57 -9.19
C LEU A 131 2.38 -9.64 -9.82
N ALA A 132 2.75 -8.56 -10.50
CA ALA A 132 4.09 -8.34 -11.05
C ALA A 132 4.59 -6.94 -10.68
N GLY A 133 5.89 -6.81 -10.44
CA GLY A 133 6.50 -5.51 -10.16
C GLY A 133 6.32 -4.99 -8.72
N PHE A 134 5.99 -5.88 -7.80
CA PHE A 134 5.99 -5.62 -6.35
C PHE A 134 7.19 -6.28 -5.69
#